data_e2a15579a9734bf7b2aa1883eb37d3a9
#
_entry.id   e2a15579a9734bf7b2aa1883eb37d3a9
#
_cell.length_a   1.000
_cell.length_b   1.000
_cell.length_c   1.000
_cell.angle_alpha   90.00
_cell.angle_beta   90.00
_cell.angle_gamma   90.00
#
_symmetry.space_group_name_H-M   'P 1'
#
loop_
_entity.id
_entity.type
_entity.pdbx_description
1 polymer ?
#
loop_
_entity_poly.entity_id
_entity_poly.type
_entity_poly.pdbx_seq_one_letter_code
_entity_poly.pdbx_strand_id
1 'polypeptide(L)'
;ENIQDLVLASSGLLVGEIGGPSVKPYQPAGLWEAATSGRGVLANYQQDTGNKLYRRGIYNFIKLTVPPPKAIIFDSSNRDRCEVSRNRTNTPLQALAMMNDPMVLEASRVLATKLSEKYSNSNQAITEAFKRIVCREMKSEENELLQNYYSAELKHFQSNPKAAAAILDVGEYPIHSRAITPQNAALMQVIVSLYNLEETLTKS
;
A
#
# COMPACT_ATOMS: atom_id res chain seq x y z
N GLU A 1 3.71 -11.50 -1.14
CA GLU A 1 2.76 -11.64 -0.03
C GLU A 1 3.22 -10.83 1.19
N ASN A 2 4.50 -10.95 1.61
CA ASN A 2 5.02 -10.29 2.83
C ASN A 2 4.92 -8.76 2.80
N ILE A 3 5.18 -8.13 1.64
CA ILE A 3 5.06 -6.67 1.48
C ILE A 3 3.60 -6.23 1.69
N GLN A 4 2.65 -6.95 1.12
CA GLN A 4 1.21 -6.69 1.34
C GLN A 4 0.85 -6.81 2.82
N ASP A 5 1.27 -7.91 3.47
CA ASP A 5 1.00 -8.15 4.88
C ASP A 5 1.63 -7.06 5.76
N LEU A 6 2.84 -6.60 5.45
CA LEU A 6 3.51 -5.49 6.15
C LEU A 6 2.71 -4.19 6.06
N VAL A 7 2.31 -3.81 4.84
CA VAL A 7 1.56 -2.56 4.58
C VAL A 7 0.22 -2.58 5.31
N LEU A 8 -0.50 -3.70 5.23
CA LEU A 8 -1.79 -3.85 5.91
C LEU A 8 -1.65 -3.91 7.44
N ALA A 9 -0.61 -4.59 7.95
CA ALA A 9 -0.37 -4.69 9.39
C ALA A 9 0.02 -3.35 10.00
N SER A 10 0.98 -2.63 9.41
CA SER A 10 1.45 -1.34 9.92
C SER A 10 0.37 -0.26 9.90
N SER A 11 -0.52 -0.29 8.90
CA SER A 11 -1.68 0.61 8.81
C SER A 11 -2.84 0.22 9.75
N GLY A 12 -2.83 -1.02 10.27
CA GLY A 12 -3.90 -1.60 11.07
C GLY A 12 -5.16 -1.91 10.27
N LEU A 13 -4.99 -2.24 8.98
CA LEU A 13 -6.04 -2.73 8.09
C LEU A 13 -6.05 -4.27 8.03
N LEU A 14 -4.97 -4.94 8.40
CA LEU A 14 -4.81 -6.38 8.23
C LEU A 14 -5.93 -7.17 8.93
N VAL A 15 -6.63 -7.99 8.17
CA VAL A 15 -7.60 -8.97 8.68
C VAL A 15 -6.89 -10.28 8.94
N GLY A 16 -6.79 -10.66 10.22
CA GLY A 16 -6.06 -11.85 10.69
C GLY A 16 -6.81 -13.19 10.56
N GLU A 17 -7.93 -13.22 9.84
CA GLU A 17 -8.71 -14.43 9.63
C GLU A 17 -7.92 -15.53 8.93
N ILE A 18 -7.90 -16.74 9.49
CA ILE A 18 -7.20 -17.89 8.93
C ILE A 18 -8.20 -18.83 8.24
N GLY A 19 -7.84 -19.34 7.07
CA GLY A 19 -8.70 -20.24 6.28
C GLY A 19 -9.72 -19.49 5.41
N GLY A 20 -10.70 -20.22 4.90
CA GLY A 20 -11.72 -19.68 4.00
C GLY A 20 -11.27 -19.53 2.53
N PRO A 21 -12.16 -19.01 1.67
CA PRO A 21 -11.89 -18.89 0.24
C PRO A 21 -10.84 -17.81 -0.07
N SER A 22 -10.24 -17.92 -1.26
CA SER A 22 -9.35 -16.87 -1.80
C SER A 22 -10.11 -15.57 -2.03
N VAL A 23 -9.37 -14.46 -1.99
CA VAL A 23 -9.90 -13.09 -2.16
C VAL A 23 -9.34 -12.43 -3.40
N LYS A 24 -10.07 -11.47 -3.93
CA LYS A 24 -9.73 -10.71 -5.14
C LYS A 24 -9.47 -9.24 -4.77
N PRO A 25 -8.21 -8.88 -4.43
CA PRO A 25 -7.85 -7.52 -4.05
C PRO A 25 -7.86 -6.56 -5.25
N TYR A 26 -7.44 -5.31 -5.03
CA TYR A 26 -7.26 -4.31 -6.09
C TYR A 26 -6.41 -4.85 -7.24
N GLN A 27 -6.91 -4.67 -8.46
CA GLN A 27 -6.23 -5.05 -9.70
C GLN A 27 -6.61 -4.07 -10.82
N PRO A 28 -5.70 -3.79 -11.79
CA PRO A 28 -6.04 -2.97 -12.93
C PRO A 28 -7.25 -3.51 -13.70
N ALA A 29 -8.17 -2.62 -14.06
CA ALA A 29 -9.34 -2.98 -14.84
C ALA A 29 -8.98 -3.49 -16.24
N GLY A 30 -9.80 -4.37 -16.80
CA GLY A 30 -9.65 -4.88 -18.15
C GLY A 30 -8.57 -5.95 -18.36
N LEU A 31 -7.77 -6.27 -17.32
CA LEU A 31 -6.65 -7.19 -17.45
C LEU A 31 -7.10 -8.62 -17.79
N TRP A 32 -8.13 -9.11 -17.12
CA TRP A 32 -8.64 -10.47 -17.37
C TRP A 32 -9.40 -10.57 -18.68
N GLU A 33 -10.16 -9.54 -19.00
CA GLU A 33 -10.90 -9.41 -20.26
C GLU A 33 -9.94 -9.47 -21.46
N ALA A 34 -8.86 -8.69 -21.41
CA ALA A 34 -7.83 -8.68 -22.46
C ALA A 34 -7.16 -10.06 -22.62
N ALA A 35 -6.81 -10.71 -21.52
CA ALA A 35 -6.10 -11.98 -21.54
C ALA A 35 -6.99 -13.19 -21.93
N THR A 36 -8.32 -13.08 -21.78
CA THR A 36 -9.26 -14.15 -22.11
C THR A 36 -10.09 -13.86 -23.35
N SER A 37 -9.86 -12.73 -24.02
CA SER A 37 -10.71 -12.22 -25.11
C SER A 37 -12.19 -12.15 -24.70
N GLY A 38 -12.45 -11.86 -23.43
CA GLY A 38 -13.80 -11.75 -22.86
C GLY A 38 -14.57 -13.07 -22.77
N ARG A 39 -13.90 -14.23 -22.85
CA ARG A 39 -14.54 -15.55 -22.88
C ARG A 39 -14.29 -16.35 -21.60
N GLY A 40 -15.28 -17.14 -21.20
CA GLY A 40 -15.21 -18.07 -20.07
C GLY A 40 -15.70 -17.49 -18.74
N VAL A 41 -15.87 -18.38 -17.76
CA VAL A 41 -16.44 -18.06 -16.44
C VAL A 41 -15.61 -17.04 -15.65
N LEU A 42 -14.31 -16.99 -15.91
CA LEU A 42 -13.36 -16.07 -15.27
C LEU A 42 -12.88 -14.97 -16.24
N ALA A 43 -13.71 -14.58 -17.19
CA ALA A 43 -13.37 -13.51 -18.14
C ALA A 43 -13.27 -12.16 -17.43
N ASN A 44 -14.21 -11.87 -16.52
CA ASN A 44 -14.31 -10.61 -15.85
C ASN A 44 -13.73 -10.71 -14.43
N TYR A 45 -12.90 -9.75 -14.05
CA TYR A 45 -12.42 -9.61 -12.68
C TYR A 45 -13.47 -8.88 -11.85
N GLN A 46 -13.98 -9.55 -10.83
CA GLN A 46 -14.85 -8.92 -9.83
C GLN A 46 -14.04 -8.76 -8.55
N GLN A 47 -13.64 -7.53 -8.26
CA GLN A 47 -12.95 -7.19 -7.02
C GLN A 47 -13.86 -7.49 -5.82
N ASP A 48 -13.29 -8.05 -4.77
CA ASP A 48 -13.97 -8.17 -3.47
C ASP A 48 -14.07 -6.80 -2.78
N THR A 49 -14.94 -6.70 -1.78
CA THR A 49 -15.19 -5.47 -1.02
C THR A 49 -15.02 -5.69 0.49
N GLY A 50 -14.88 -4.61 1.25
CA GLY A 50 -14.79 -4.62 2.70
C GLY A 50 -13.59 -5.42 3.22
N ASN A 51 -13.78 -6.19 4.29
CA ASN A 51 -12.71 -6.92 4.96
C ASN A 51 -11.92 -7.90 4.07
N LYS A 52 -12.52 -8.37 2.98
CA LYS A 52 -11.84 -9.26 2.04
C LYS A 52 -10.66 -8.60 1.32
N LEU A 53 -10.70 -7.27 1.13
CA LEU A 53 -9.60 -6.52 0.52
C LEU A 53 -8.34 -6.50 1.38
N TYR A 54 -8.49 -6.70 2.69
CA TYR A 54 -7.41 -6.52 3.66
C TYR A 54 -6.92 -7.83 4.27
N ARG A 55 -7.24 -8.96 3.64
CA ARG A 55 -6.72 -10.26 4.03
C ARG A 55 -5.24 -10.41 3.69
N ARG A 56 -4.58 -11.33 4.35
CA ARG A 56 -3.17 -11.66 4.07
C ARG A 56 -2.96 -12.03 2.63
N GLY A 57 -1.82 -11.61 2.06
CA GLY A 57 -1.46 -11.82 0.66
C GLY A 57 -1.44 -13.29 0.21
N ILE A 58 -1.29 -14.23 1.14
CA ILE A 58 -1.37 -15.68 0.85
C ILE A 58 -2.75 -16.11 0.35
N TYR A 59 -3.81 -15.38 0.70
CA TYR A 59 -5.18 -15.68 0.28
C TYR A 59 -5.57 -15.02 -1.06
N ASN A 60 -4.68 -14.26 -1.68
CA ASN A 60 -4.97 -13.63 -2.96
C ASN A 60 -5.22 -14.68 -4.03
N PHE A 61 -6.32 -14.50 -4.78
CA PHE A 61 -6.65 -15.37 -5.90
C PHE A 61 -5.63 -15.21 -7.03
N ILE A 62 -5.06 -16.32 -7.48
CA ILE A 62 -4.11 -16.35 -8.57
C ILE A 62 -4.73 -17.15 -9.73
N LYS A 63 -4.93 -16.48 -10.86
CA LYS A 63 -5.28 -17.11 -12.13
C LYS A 63 -3.98 -17.44 -12.85
N LEU A 64 -3.70 -18.73 -13.10
CA LEU A 64 -2.41 -19.16 -13.68
C LEU A 64 -2.14 -18.53 -15.06
N THR A 65 -3.17 -18.39 -15.87
CA THR A 65 -3.05 -17.75 -17.20
C THR A 65 -2.85 -16.23 -17.14
N VAL A 66 -3.19 -15.60 -16.02
CA VAL A 66 -3.12 -14.13 -15.81
C VAL A 66 -2.76 -13.88 -14.37
N PRO A 67 -1.50 -14.15 -13.97
CA PRO A 67 -1.07 -13.86 -12.62
C PRO A 67 -1.16 -12.34 -12.36
N PRO A 68 -1.44 -11.92 -11.11
CA PRO A 68 -1.53 -10.49 -10.78
C PRO A 68 -0.22 -9.77 -11.14
N PRO A 69 -0.26 -8.65 -11.90
CA PRO A 69 0.96 -7.94 -12.32
C PRO A 69 1.88 -7.58 -11.15
N LYS A 70 1.30 -7.17 -10.04
CA LYS A 70 2.02 -6.88 -8.80
C LYS A 70 2.80 -8.10 -8.30
N ALA A 71 2.22 -9.29 -8.38
CA ALA A 71 2.91 -10.52 -7.96
C ALA A 71 4.15 -10.78 -8.82
N ILE A 72 4.05 -10.56 -10.14
CA ILE A 72 5.17 -10.71 -11.08
C ILE A 72 6.27 -9.68 -10.77
N ILE A 73 5.90 -8.41 -10.58
CA ILE A 73 6.84 -7.32 -10.30
C ILE A 73 7.63 -7.60 -9.00
N PHE A 74 7.01 -8.26 -8.02
CA PHE A 74 7.64 -8.60 -6.73
C PHE A 74 8.09 -10.06 -6.64
N ASP A 75 8.56 -10.64 -7.72
CA ASP A 75 9.20 -11.96 -7.79
C ASP A 75 8.37 -13.09 -7.15
N SER A 76 7.06 -13.02 -7.28
CA SER A 76 6.20 -14.12 -6.86
C SER A 76 6.38 -15.34 -7.77
N SER A 77 6.32 -16.55 -7.20
CA SER A 77 6.33 -17.78 -8.00
C SER A 77 5.19 -17.80 -9.01
N ASN A 78 5.51 -18.18 -10.25
CA ASN A 78 4.51 -18.40 -11.32
C ASN A 78 3.58 -19.58 -11.03
N ARG A 79 3.95 -20.44 -10.08
CA ARG A 79 3.22 -21.68 -9.73
C ARG A 79 3.07 -22.71 -10.86
N ASP A 80 3.76 -22.51 -11.97
CA ASP A 80 3.80 -23.48 -13.08
C ASP A 80 4.74 -24.64 -12.80
N ARG A 81 5.71 -24.41 -11.91
CA ARG A 81 6.73 -25.38 -11.50
C ARG A 81 7.14 -25.17 -10.06
N CYS A 82 7.69 -26.22 -9.45
CA CYS A 82 8.29 -26.10 -8.12
C CYS A 82 9.55 -25.22 -8.19
N GLU A 83 9.60 -24.20 -7.36
CA GLU A 83 10.76 -23.34 -7.18
C GLU A 83 11.35 -23.57 -5.79
N VAL A 84 12.63 -23.87 -5.72
CA VAL A 84 13.35 -24.11 -4.45
C VAL A 84 13.59 -22.79 -3.70
N SER A 85 13.84 -21.71 -4.44
CA SER A 85 13.96 -20.36 -3.88
C SER A 85 13.40 -19.33 -4.85
N ARG A 86 12.85 -18.25 -4.32
CA ARG A 86 12.39 -17.11 -5.11
C ARG A 86 13.52 -16.10 -5.26
N ASN A 87 13.57 -15.45 -6.41
CA ASN A 87 14.42 -14.28 -6.59
C ASN A 87 13.98 -13.17 -5.62
N ARG A 88 14.93 -12.31 -5.26
CA ARG A 88 14.67 -11.09 -4.50
C ARG A 88 15.36 -9.96 -5.25
N THR A 89 14.56 -9.16 -5.94
CA THR A 89 15.07 -8.01 -6.69
C THR A 89 14.60 -6.72 -6.03
N ASN A 90 15.38 -5.67 -6.23
CA ASN A 90 14.97 -4.30 -5.92
C ASN A 90 15.12 -3.48 -7.20
N THR A 91 14.01 -3.12 -7.81
CA THR A 91 13.98 -2.46 -9.11
C THR A 91 13.20 -1.15 -9.06
N PRO A 92 13.52 -0.17 -9.92
CA PRO A 92 12.73 1.06 -10.05
C PRO A 92 11.25 0.80 -10.36
N LEU A 93 10.94 -0.30 -11.04
CA LEU A 93 9.56 -0.69 -11.34
C LEU A 93 8.80 -1.09 -10.07
N GLN A 94 9.46 -1.76 -9.14
CA GLN A 94 8.88 -2.09 -7.83
C GLN A 94 8.56 -0.82 -7.04
N ALA A 95 9.49 0.15 -7.01
CA ALA A 95 9.28 1.43 -6.38
C ALA A 95 8.08 2.18 -7.00
N LEU A 96 8.02 2.25 -8.33
CA LEU A 96 6.90 2.87 -9.05
C LEU A 96 5.57 2.16 -8.75
N ALA A 97 5.57 0.83 -8.67
CA ALA A 97 4.38 0.06 -8.33
C ALA A 97 3.91 0.38 -6.91
N MET A 98 4.81 0.45 -5.92
CA MET A 98 4.45 0.83 -4.54
C MET A 98 3.85 2.23 -4.44
N MET A 99 4.38 3.19 -5.19
CA MET A 99 3.90 4.58 -5.18
C MET A 99 2.51 4.75 -5.81
N ASN A 100 2.08 3.82 -6.66
CA ASN A 100 0.82 3.91 -7.42
C ASN A 100 -0.19 2.82 -7.09
N ASP A 101 0.15 1.86 -6.24
CA ASP A 101 -0.75 0.77 -5.87
C ASP A 101 -1.89 1.28 -4.97
N PRO A 102 -3.16 1.11 -5.35
CA PRO A 102 -4.30 1.60 -4.58
C PRO A 102 -4.32 1.10 -3.13
N MET A 103 -3.90 -0.14 -2.88
CA MET A 103 -3.85 -0.70 -1.53
C MET A 103 -2.78 0.00 -0.67
N VAL A 104 -1.60 0.29 -1.23
CA VAL A 104 -0.52 0.99 -0.52
C VAL A 104 -0.93 2.43 -0.22
N LEU A 105 -1.52 3.10 -1.19
CA LEU A 105 -2.03 4.47 -1.03
C LEU A 105 -3.13 4.53 0.03
N GLU A 106 -4.11 3.63 -0.03
CA GLU A 106 -5.18 3.53 0.96
C GLU A 106 -4.64 3.24 2.37
N ALA A 107 -3.74 2.27 2.50
CA ALA A 107 -3.10 1.94 3.78
C ALA A 107 -2.31 3.13 4.35
N SER A 108 -1.61 3.86 3.49
CA SER A 108 -0.88 5.09 3.86
C SER A 108 -1.84 6.18 4.34
N ARG A 109 -2.95 6.37 3.65
CA ARG A 109 -4.02 7.30 4.04
C ARG A 109 -4.61 6.95 5.40
N VAL A 110 -4.95 5.67 5.60
CA VAL A 110 -5.53 5.21 6.86
C VAL A 110 -4.56 5.36 8.02
N LEU A 111 -3.28 5.03 7.81
CA LEU A 111 -2.25 5.23 8.83
C LEU A 111 -2.05 6.71 9.13
N ALA A 112 -1.98 7.58 8.12
CA ALA A 112 -1.87 9.03 8.30
C ALA A 112 -3.02 9.58 9.13
N THR A 113 -4.26 9.19 8.81
CA THR A 113 -5.45 9.62 9.56
C THR A 113 -5.39 9.19 11.03
N LYS A 114 -5.10 7.91 11.28
CA LYS A 114 -4.98 7.37 12.65
C LYS A 114 -3.89 8.06 13.46
N LEU A 115 -2.75 8.37 12.83
CA LEU A 115 -1.64 9.03 13.51
C LEU A 115 -1.93 10.52 13.77
N SER A 116 -2.56 11.21 12.85
CA SER A 116 -2.98 12.62 13.05
C SER A 116 -4.08 12.76 14.11
N GLU A 117 -4.95 11.77 14.25
CA GLU A 117 -5.94 11.75 15.34
C GLU A 117 -5.30 11.49 16.71
N LYS A 118 -4.24 10.69 16.75
CA LYS A 118 -3.53 10.33 17.99
C LYS A 118 -2.52 11.38 18.44
N TYR A 119 -1.84 12.02 17.50
CA TYR A 119 -0.73 12.95 17.76
C TYR A 119 -1.02 14.33 17.17
N SER A 120 -1.05 15.35 17.99
CA SER A 120 -1.19 16.75 17.54
C SER A 120 0.09 17.29 16.88
N ASN A 121 1.24 16.65 17.14
CA ASN A 121 2.53 17.05 16.61
C ASN A 121 2.93 16.13 15.45
N SER A 122 3.19 16.71 14.27
CA SER A 122 3.61 15.99 13.07
C SER A 122 4.90 15.19 13.26
N ASN A 123 5.85 15.70 14.07
CA ASN A 123 7.08 14.98 14.37
C ASN A 123 6.80 13.65 15.09
N GLN A 124 5.92 13.65 16.07
CA GLN A 124 5.53 12.43 16.78
C GLN A 124 4.80 11.45 15.84
N ALA A 125 3.93 11.97 14.96
CA ALA A 125 3.23 11.14 13.96
C ALA A 125 4.20 10.47 12.98
N ILE A 126 5.20 11.24 12.49
CA ILE A 126 6.23 10.72 11.57
C ILE A 126 7.12 9.70 12.27
N THR A 127 7.56 9.98 13.50
CA THR A 127 8.38 9.04 14.30
C THR A 127 7.65 7.72 14.52
N GLU A 128 6.38 7.77 14.87
CA GLU A 128 5.57 6.57 15.07
C GLU A 128 5.32 5.81 13.75
N ALA A 129 5.08 6.53 12.64
CA ALA A 129 4.96 5.91 11.33
C ALA A 129 6.25 5.16 10.95
N PHE A 130 7.40 5.82 11.11
CA PHE A 130 8.71 5.23 10.86
C PHE A 130 8.93 3.96 11.69
N LYS A 131 8.69 4.04 13.01
CA LYS A 131 8.84 2.89 13.91
C LYS A 131 7.96 1.71 13.53
N ARG A 132 6.72 1.95 13.11
CA ARG A 132 5.79 0.89 12.70
C ARG A 132 6.19 0.22 11.39
N ILE A 133 6.71 0.99 10.43
CA ILE A 133 7.01 0.50 9.08
C ILE A 133 8.41 -0.11 9.05
N VAL A 134 9.40 0.60 9.57
CA VAL A 134 10.81 0.20 9.50
C VAL A 134 11.22 -0.71 10.66
N CYS A 135 10.46 -0.70 11.78
CA CYS A 135 10.67 -1.53 12.97
C CYS A 135 11.98 -1.25 13.71
N ARG A 136 12.49 -0.01 13.65
CA ARG A 136 13.61 0.50 14.45
C ARG A 136 13.39 1.95 14.84
N GLU A 137 14.23 2.45 15.72
CA GLU A 137 14.22 3.88 16.04
C GLU A 137 14.80 4.69 14.88
N MET A 138 14.23 5.89 14.69
CA MET A 138 14.63 6.84 13.65
C MET A 138 15.86 7.63 14.09
N LYS A 139 16.86 7.78 13.22
CA LYS A 139 18.03 8.62 13.45
C LYS A 139 17.68 10.10 13.30
N SER A 140 18.51 10.98 13.89
CA SER A 140 18.29 12.44 13.82
C SER A 140 18.28 12.98 12.38
N GLU A 141 19.18 12.49 11.54
CA GLU A 141 19.28 12.88 10.12
C GLU A 141 18.06 12.43 9.31
N GLU A 142 17.57 11.23 9.57
CA GLU A 142 16.34 10.70 8.95
C GLU A 142 15.12 11.53 9.35
N ASN A 143 15.06 11.91 10.64
CA ASN A 143 14.00 12.77 11.15
C ASN A 143 14.00 14.14 10.46
N GLU A 144 15.15 14.78 10.37
CA GLU A 144 15.28 16.09 9.72
C GLU A 144 14.83 16.00 8.24
N LEU A 145 15.27 14.98 7.52
CA LEU A 145 14.90 14.76 6.12
C LEU A 145 13.38 14.56 5.96
N LEU A 146 12.76 13.73 6.79
CA LEU A 146 11.33 13.46 6.72
C LEU A 146 10.49 14.65 7.13
N GLN A 147 10.93 15.47 8.12
CA GLN A 147 10.28 16.71 8.51
C GLN A 147 10.35 17.77 7.39
N ASN A 148 11.48 17.87 6.70
CA ASN A 148 11.65 18.77 5.57
C ASN A 148 10.74 18.34 4.41
N TYR A 149 10.67 17.04 4.12
CA TYR A 149 9.76 16.50 3.11
C TYR A 149 8.30 16.76 3.48
N TYR A 150 7.89 16.44 4.71
CA TYR A 150 6.53 16.73 5.20
C TYR A 150 6.18 18.21 5.04
N SER A 151 7.10 19.11 5.40
CA SER A 151 6.89 20.56 5.32
C SER A 151 6.73 21.06 3.89
N ALA A 152 7.45 20.46 2.94
CA ALA A 152 7.33 20.75 1.52
C ALA A 152 5.96 20.27 0.96
N GLU A 153 5.57 19.04 1.27
CA GLU A 153 4.28 18.49 0.86
C GLU A 153 3.11 19.24 1.50
N LEU A 154 3.25 19.65 2.76
CA LEU A 154 2.23 20.45 3.43
C LEU A 154 1.99 21.80 2.73
N LYS A 155 3.06 22.50 2.34
CA LYS A 155 2.96 23.75 1.57
C LYS A 155 2.29 23.51 0.21
N HIS A 156 2.67 22.43 -0.46
CA HIS A 156 2.06 22.04 -1.74
C HIS A 156 0.55 21.82 -1.61
N PHE A 157 0.11 21.04 -0.64
CA PHE A 157 -1.32 20.74 -0.44
C PHE A 157 -2.11 21.91 0.17
N GLN A 158 -1.48 22.80 0.93
CA GLN A 158 -2.10 24.05 1.37
C GLN A 158 -2.39 25.00 0.18
N SER A 159 -1.49 25.06 -0.78
CA SER A 159 -1.70 25.86 -2.00
C SER A 159 -2.65 25.17 -2.99
N ASN A 160 -2.85 23.86 -2.89
CA ASN A 160 -3.73 23.09 -3.77
C ASN A 160 -4.64 22.11 -2.99
N PRO A 161 -5.68 22.61 -2.30
CA PRO A 161 -6.59 21.77 -1.50
C PRO A 161 -7.35 20.70 -2.33
N LYS A 162 -7.57 20.95 -3.63
CA LYS A 162 -8.19 19.97 -4.53
C LYS A 162 -7.30 18.75 -4.72
N ALA A 163 -5.99 18.94 -4.85
CA ALA A 163 -5.02 17.85 -4.93
C ALA A 163 -4.99 17.04 -3.63
N ALA A 164 -5.05 17.73 -2.47
CA ALA A 164 -5.13 17.07 -1.18
C ALA A 164 -6.38 16.18 -1.06
N ALA A 165 -7.54 16.68 -1.47
CA ALA A 165 -8.78 15.89 -1.48
C ALA A 165 -8.68 14.69 -2.44
N ALA A 166 -8.16 14.91 -3.65
CA ALA A 166 -8.05 13.85 -4.66
C ALA A 166 -7.14 12.70 -4.22
N ILE A 167 -5.99 12.99 -3.59
CA ILE A 167 -5.08 11.92 -3.15
C ILE A 167 -5.61 11.17 -1.94
N LEU A 168 -6.44 11.80 -1.12
CA LEU A 168 -7.08 11.16 0.02
C LEU A 168 -8.34 10.38 -0.35
N ASP A 169 -8.86 10.54 -1.57
CA ASP A 169 -10.03 9.81 -2.09
C ASP A 169 -9.61 8.49 -2.77
N VAL A 170 -8.77 7.71 -2.09
CA VAL A 170 -8.25 6.43 -2.59
C VAL A 170 -8.75 5.26 -1.74
N GLY A 171 -9.14 4.16 -2.42
CA GLY A 171 -9.54 2.91 -1.76
C GLY A 171 -10.98 2.92 -1.25
N GLU A 172 -11.39 1.81 -0.63
CA GLU A 172 -12.76 1.58 -0.14
C GLU A 172 -12.93 1.83 1.36
N TYR A 173 -11.81 1.91 2.12
CA TYR A 173 -11.90 2.15 3.56
C TYR A 173 -12.51 3.53 3.84
N PRO A 174 -13.54 3.62 4.68
CA PRO A 174 -14.26 4.88 4.90
C PRO A 174 -13.34 6.02 5.35
N ILE A 175 -13.55 7.20 4.83
CA ILE A 175 -12.91 8.43 5.28
C ILE A 175 -13.94 9.42 5.80
N HIS A 176 -13.68 10.00 6.96
CA HIS A 176 -14.49 11.10 7.47
C HIS A 176 -14.08 12.42 6.82
N SER A 177 -15.03 13.29 6.50
CA SER A 177 -14.75 14.59 5.87
C SER A 177 -13.73 15.44 6.63
N ARG A 178 -13.73 15.36 7.96
CA ARG A 178 -12.74 16.04 8.84
C ARG A 178 -11.29 15.55 8.64
N ALA A 179 -11.10 14.37 8.06
CA ALA A 179 -9.77 13.83 7.80
C ALA A 179 -9.22 14.26 6.43
N ILE A 180 -10.02 14.91 5.59
CA ILE A 180 -9.60 15.45 4.30
C ILE A 180 -8.91 16.80 4.55
N THR A 181 -7.63 16.76 4.90
CA THR A 181 -6.84 17.93 5.25
C THR A 181 -5.48 17.91 4.55
N PRO A 182 -4.88 19.08 4.25
CA PRO A 182 -3.52 19.15 3.74
C PRO A 182 -2.49 18.43 4.61
N GLN A 183 -2.67 18.45 5.92
CA GLN A 183 -1.81 17.76 6.88
C GLN A 183 -1.83 16.26 6.69
N ASN A 184 -3.02 15.66 6.54
CA ASN A 184 -3.16 14.23 6.30
C ASN A 184 -2.62 13.83 4.93
N ALA A 185 -2.82 14.66 3.90
CA ALA A 185 -2.25 14.42 2.58
C ALA A 185 -0.72 14.44 2.61
N ALA A 186 -0.12 15.42 3.29
CA ALA A 186 1.33 15.51 3.46
C ALA A 186 1.89 14.30 4.26
N LEU A 187 1.25 13.93 5.36
CA LEU A 187 1.67 12.77 6.16
C LEU A 187 1.52 11.45 5.38
N MET A 188 0.48 11.32 4.55
CA MET A 188 0.30 10.17 3.66
C MET A 188 1.48 10.05 2.70
N GLN A 189 1.98 11.15 2.10
CA GLN A 189 3.13 11.11 1.20
C GLN A 189 4.41 10.65 1.92
N VAL A 190 4.63 11.12 3.13
CA VAL A 190 5.73 10.64 3.97
C VAL A 190 5.62 9.13 4.20
N ILE A 191 4.44 8.62 4.52
CA ILE A 191 4.21 7.19 4.75
C ILE A 191 4.42 6.37 3.47
N VAL A 192 3.97 6.85 2.31
CA VAL A 192 4.24 6.21 1.01
C VAL A 192 5.74 6.11 0.75
N SER A 193 6.51 7.16 1.06
CA SER A 193 7.97 7.13 0.92
C SER A 193 8.62 6.13 1.87
N LEU A 194 8.12 5.98 3.10
CA LEU A 194 8.61 4.98 4.06
C LEU A 194 8.35 3.54 3.59
N TYR A 195 7.21 3.27 2.98
CA TYR A 195 6.94 1.95 2.39
C TYR A 195 7.86 1.64 1.20
N ASN A 196 8.43 2.65 0.58
CA ASN A 196 9.32 2.54 -0.58
C ASN A 196 10.82 2.45 -0.23
N LEU A 197 11.17 2.54 1.06
CA LEU A 197 12.54 2.35 1.49
C LEU A 197 13.01 0.93 1.20
N GLU A 198 14.25 0.79 0.72
CA GLU A 198 14.88 -0.52 0.50
C GLU A 198 14.79 -1.40 1.75
N GLU A 199 15.10 -0.84 2.91
CA GLU A 199 15.02 -1.51 4.21
C GLU A 199 13.62 -2.07 4.52
N THR A 200 12.57 -1.45 3.99
CA THR A 200 11.19 -1.92 4.16
C THR A 200 10.86 -3.05 3.19
N LEU A 201 11.36 -2.98 1.95
CA LEU A 201 11.07 -3.94 0.89
C LEU A 201 11.91 -5.22 0.99
N THR A 202 13.15 -5.11 1.45
CA THR A 202 14.16 -6.19 1.46
C THR A 202 14.46 -6.71 2.85
N LYS A 203 13.49 -6.70 3.77
CA LYS A 203 13.68 -7.25 5.13
C LYS A 203 14.25 -8.66 5.06
N SER A 204 15.47 -8.81 5.53
CA SER A 204 16.18 -10.07 5.67
C SER A 204 15.80 -10.74 6.98
#